data_4845bedcd58ef9476e12308c2e981bbd
#
_entry.id   4845bedcd58ef9476e12308c2e981bbd
#
_cell.length_a   1.000
_cell.length_b   1.000
_cell.length_c   1.000
_cell.angle_alpha   90.00
_cell.angle_beta   90.00
_cell.angle_gamma   90.00
#
_symmetry.space_group_name_H-M   'P 1'
#
loop_
_entity.id
_entity.type
_entity.pdbx_description
1 polymer ?
#
loop_
_entity_poly.entity_id
_entity_poly.type
_entity_poly.pdbx_seq_one_letter_code
_entity_poly.pdbx_strand_id
1 'polypeptide(L)'
;MKKIINPWRNHPEYNCFGCCPDNPIGLHLEFYEDGDYIVSKWNPQHNYQGWVNTMHGGILSTMIDEVCGWVVTRKLQTSGYTVQLNVKFKKAIPTTEPELTIRAKVSKQVRNLVYINAEIVTSKGELCNEGEAIYFLMNQEKAKEMGFLHCEVEE
;
A
#
# COMPACT_ATOMS: atom_id res chain seq x y z
N MET A 1 4.44 -9.29 -13.88
CA MET A 1 4.06 -8.16 -13.00
C MET A 1 3.68 -6.98 -13.88
N LYS A 2 2.49 -6.44 -13.71
CA LYS A 2 1.96 -5.35 -14.54
C LYS A 2 1.76 -4.09 -13.71
N LYS A 3 2.19 -2.94 -14.22
CA LYS A 3 2.02 -1.67 -13.52
C LYS A 3 0.56 -1.28 -13.45
N ILE A 4 0.11 -0.84 -12.29
CA ILE A 4 -1.26 -0.35 -12.08
C ILE A 4 -1.34 1.10 -12.54
N ILE A 5 -2.34 1.41 -13.34
CA ILE A 5 -2.65 2.78 -13.73
C ILE A 5 -3.40 3.43 -12.58
N ASN A 6 -2.82 4.49 -12.00
CA ASN A 6 -3.41 5.15 -10.85
C ASN A 6 -4.71 5.87 -11.24
N PRO A 7 -5.88 5.39 -10.80
CA PRO A 7 -7.17 5.96 -11.20
C PRO A 7 -7.43 7.36 -10.61
N TRP A 8 -6.66 7.77 -9.61
CA TRP A 8 -6.80 9.06 -8.95
C TRP A 8 -5.95 10.16 -9.57
N ARG A 9 -5.06 9.80 -10.50
CA ARG A 9 -4.02 10.70 -11.03
C ARG A 9 -4.56 12.06 -11.50
N ASN A 10 -5.72 12.07 -12.12
CA ASN A 10 -6.32 13.28 -12.68
C ASN A 10 -7.39 13.92 -11.78
N HIS A 11 -7.62 13.40 -10.60
CA HIS A 11 -8.56 13.98 -9.65
C HIS A 11 -7.94 15.24 -9.05
N PRO A 12 -8.65 16.40 -9.07
CA PRO A 12 -8.07 17.69 -8.67
C PRO A 12 -7.68 17.76 -7.17
N GLU A 13 -8.33 16.95 -6.34
CA GLU A 13 -8.09 16.90 -4.89
C GLU A 13 -7.12 15.80 -4.47
N TYR A 14 -6.57 15.03 -5.42
CA TYR A 14 -5.70 13.91 -5.11
C TYR A 14 -4.34 14.39 -4.60
N ASN A 15 -4.01 14.03 -3.35
CA ASN A 15 -2.74 14.38 -2.71
C ASN A 15 -2.34 13.35 -1.64
N CYS A 16 -2.55 12.07 -1.92
CA CYS A 16 -2.23 11.00 -0.98
C CYS A 16 -0.76 11.02 -0.56
N PHE A 17 -0.51 10.97 0.73
CA PHE A 17 0.85 10.89 1.27
C PHE A 17 1.59 9.62 0.82
N GLY A 18 0.87 8.49 0.69
CA GLY A 18 1.48 7.23 0.28
C GLY A 18 1.81 7.16 -1.20
N CYS A 19 0.91 7.60 -2.08
CA CYS A 19 0.98 7.26 -3.50
C CYS A 19 0.86 8.45 -4.48
N CYS A 20 0.53 9.66 -4.03
CA CYS A 20 0.47 10.78 -4.98
C CYS A 20 1.88 11.24 -5.37
N PRO A 21 2.26 11.14 -6.66
CA PRO A 21 3.60 11.53 -7.08
C PRO A 21 3.87 13.03 -6.96
N ASP A 22 2.84 13.84 -6.87
CA ASP A 22 2.95 15.31 -6.76
C ASP A 22 2.94 15.80 -5.30
N ASN A 23 2.75 14.90 -4.33
CA ASN A 23 2.87 15.27 -2.91
C ASN A 23 4.35 15.44 -2.54
N PRO A 24 4.81 16.66 -2.19
CA PRO A 24 6.25 16.93 -2.01
C PRO A 24 6.87 16.22 -0.80
N ILE A 25 6.06 15.77 0.16
CA ILE A 25 6.54 15.06 1.35
C ILE A 25 6.12 13.59 1.37
N GLY A 26 5.49 13.11 0.29
CA GLY A 26 4.94 11.76 0.20
C GLY A 26 5.99 10.68 -0.07
N LEU A 27 5.54 9.44 0.03
CA LEU A 27 6.38 8.27 -0.22
C LEU A 27 6.50 7.95 -1.71
N HIS A 28 5.58 8.42 -2.54
CA HIS A 28 5.54 8.21 -3.99
C HIS A 28 5.53 6.74 -4.38
N LEU A 29 4.79 5.92 -3.65
CA LEU A 29 4.66 4.50 -3.94
C LEU A 29 3.97 4.27 -5.28
N GLU A 30 4.53 3.36 -6.07
CA GLU A 30 3.92 2.86 -7.29
C GLU A 30 3.57 1.39 -7.10
N PHE A 31 2.47 0.95 -7.73
CA PHE A 31 1.92 -0.38 -7.49
C PHE A 31 1.85 -1.21 -8.76
N TYR A 32 2.04 -2.50 -8.57
CA TYR A 32 2.04 -3.50 -9.63
C TYR A 32 1.14 -4.67 -9.22
N GLU A 33 0.51 -5.27 -10.19
CA GLU A 33 -0.22 -6.52 -10.00
C GLU A 33 0.65 -7.72 -10.35
N ASP A 34 0.74 -8.67 -9.43
CA ASP A 34 1.51 -9.90 -9.59
C ASP A 34 0.65 -11.09 -9.10
N GLY A 35 -0.11 -11.70 -10.01
CA GLY A 35 -1.09 -12.72 -9.65
C GLY A 35 -2.12 -12.18 -8.66
N ASP A 36 -2.23 -12.81 -7.50
CA ASP A 36 -3.15 -12.38 -6.44
C ASP A 36 -2.62 -11.21 -5.61
N TYR A 37 -1.34 -10.89 -5.76
CA TYR A 37 -0.68 -9.84 -4.99
C TYR A 37 -0.74 -8.48 -5.67
N ILE A 38 -0.80 -7.46 -4.84
CA ILE A 38 -0.40 -6.09 -5.19
C ILE A 38 0.96 -5.85 -4.57
N VAL A 39 1.87 -5.30 -5.35
CA VAL A 39 3.29 -5.17 -5.00
C VAL A 39 3.74 -3.74 -5.22
N SER A 40 4.58 -3.24 -4.31
CA SER A 40 5.32 -1.99 -4.49
C SER A 40 6.79 -2.24 -4.17
N LYS A 41 7.66 -1.60 -4.92
CA LYS A 41 9.10 -1.55 -4.62
C LYS A 41 9.48 -0.13 -4.27
N TRP A 42 10.26 0.03 -3.21
CA TRP A 42 10.56 1.34 -2.69
C TRP A 42 11.99 1.39 -2.13
N ASN A 43 12.63 2.54 -2.30
CA ASN A 43 13.99 2.73 -1.85
C ASN A 43 14.01 3.52 -0.53
N PRO A 44 14.48 2.91 0.57
CA PRO A 44 14.67 3.62 1.83
C PRO A 44 15.52 4.87 1.68
N GLN A 45 15.20 5.88 2.46
CA GLN A 45 15.91 7.15 2.49
C GLN A 45 16.11 7.61 3.94
N HIS A 46 17.19 8.34 4.17
CA HIS A 46 17.54 8.82 5.49
C HIS A 46 16.46 9.72 6.13
N ASN A 47 15.72 10.46 5.32
CA ASN A 47 14.64 11.33 5.81
C ASN A 47 13.47 10.58 6.45
N TYR A 48 13.38 9.29 6.27
CA TYR A 48 12.33 8.45 6.84
C TYR A 48 12.82 7.61 8.04
N GLN A 49 13.91 8.05 8.68
CA GLN A 49 14.40 7.36 9.86
C GLN A 49 13.52 7.62 11.09
N GLY A 50 13.48 6.63 11.97
CA GLY A 50 13.05 6.76 13.36
C GLY A 50 14.27 6.82 14.27
N TRP A 51 14.66 5.67 14.84
CA TRP A 51 15.97 5.54 15.49
C TRP A 51 17.09 5.78 14.47
N VAL A 52 18.26 6.20 14.97
CA VAL A 52 19.40 6.51 14.09
C VAL A 52 19.65 5.37 13.09
N ASN A 53 19.71 5.73 11.81
CA ASN A 53 19.94 4.82 10.67
C ASN A 53 18.91 3.68 10.51
N THR A 54 17.75 3.80 11.14
CA THR A 54 16.69 2.78 11.11
C THR A 54 15.42 3.39 10.56
N MET A 55 14.75 2.68 9.65
CA MET A 55 13.46 3.10 9.10
C MET A 55 12.43 3.27 10.22
N HIS A 56 11.70 4.38 10.17
CA HIS A 56 10.65 4.69 11.13
C HIS A 56 9.50 3.68 11.03
N GLY A 57 9.11 3.10 12.18
CA GLY A 57 8.03 2.11 12.22
C GLY A 57 6.68 2.62 11.72
N GLY A 58 6.39 3.90 11.97
CA GLY A 58 5.17 4.54 11.45
C GLY A 58 5.18 4.66 9.92
N ILE A 59 6.35 4.90 9.32
CA ILE A 59 6.48 4.92 7.85
C ILE A 59 6.27 3.51 7.26
N LEU A 60 6.86 2.50 7.87
CA LEU A 60 6.65 1.11 7.44
C LEU A 60 5.17 0.71 7.58
N SER A 61 4.50 1.14 8.64
CA SER A 61 3.06 0.93 8.82
C SER A 61 2.23 1.64 7.76
N THR A 62 2.63 2.83 7.35
CA THR A 62 2.01 3.57 6.24
C THR A 62 2.11 2.78 4.95
N MET A 63 3.26 2.17 4.66
CA MET A 63 3.44 1.34 3.46
C MET A 63 2.52 0.10 3.47
N ILE A 64 2.39 -0.55 4.62
CA ILE A 64 1.48 -1.68 4.81
C ILE A 64 0.04 -1.25 4.55
N ASP A 65 -0.39 -0.16 5.16
CA ASP A 65 -1.74 0.36 4.96
C ASP A 65 -1.99 0.72 3.49
N GLU A 66 -1.05 1.39 2.88
CA GLU A 66 -1.18 1.85 1.49
C GLU A 66 -1.30 0.67 0.51
N VAL A 67 -0.43 -0.34 0.60
CA VAL A 67 -0.52 -1.50 -0.29
C VAL A 67 -1.83 -2.26 -0.11
N CYS A 68 -2.34 -2.33 1.11
CA CYS A 68 -3.65 -2.94 1.38
C CYS A 68 -4.80 -2.13 0.76
N GLY A 69 -4.75 -0.80 0.81
CA GLY A 69 -5.70 0.07 0.12
C GLY A 69 -5.70 -0.15 -1.38
N TRP A 70 -4.54 -0.38 -1.99
CA TRP A 70 -4.42 -0.68 -3.41
C TRP A 70 -4.92 -2.07 -3.78
N VAL A 71 -4.91 -3.03 -2.85
CA VAL A 71 -5.63 -4.31 -3.02
C VAL A 71 -7.13 -4.04 -3.17
N VAL A 72 -7.71 -3.20 -2.32
CA VAL A 72 -9.12 -2.81 -2.42
C VAL A 72 -9.40 -2.15 -3.78
N THR A 73 -8.59 -1.18 -4.15
CA THR A 73 -8.73 -0.42 -5.40
C THR A 73 -8.66 -1.33 -6.63
N ARG A 74 -7.64 -2.18 -6.70
CA ARG A 74 -7.40 -3.00 -7.91
C ARG A 74 -8.16 -4.32 -7.91
N LYS A 75 -8.12 -5.07 -6.82
CA LYS A 75 -8.72 -6.42 -6.79
C LYS A 75 -10.22 -6.39 -6.56
N LEU A 76 -10.71 -5.44 -5.79
CA LEU A 76 -12.13 -5.34 -5.45
C LEU A 76 -12.86 -4.24 -6.23
N GLN A 77 -12.12 -3.41 -6.98
CA GLN A 77 -12.67 -2.37 -7.84
C GLN A 77 -13.65 -1.46 -7.11
N THR A 78 -13.24 -1.00 -5.92
CA THR A 78 -14.00 -0.07 -5.08
C THR A 78 -13.06 0.75 -4.21
N SER A 79 -13.61 1.56 -3.34
CA SER A 79 -12.91 2.29 -2.29
C SER A 79 -13.30 1.77 -0.91
N GLY A 80 -12.58 2.16 0.12
CA GLY A 80 -12.87 1.76 1.47
C GLY A 80 -12.07 2.54 2.50
N TYR A 81 -12.33 2.24 3.76
CA TYR A 81 -11.62 2.82 4.88
C TYR A 81 -10.89 1.76 5.68
N THR A 82 -9.68 2.09 6.13
CA THR A 82 -8.98 1.28 7.11
C THR A 82 -9.73 1.33 8.43
N VAL A 83 -10.20 0.18 8.92
CA VAL A 83 -10.83 0.08 10.23
C VAL A 83 -9.91 -0.50 11.29
N GLN A 84 -8.93 -1.29 10.87
CA GLN A 84 -7.91 -1.83 11.78
C GLN A 84 -6.63 -2.10 11.00
N LEU A 85 -5.50 -1.80 11.63
CA LEU A 85 -4.17 -2.09 11.10
C LEU A 85 -3.34 -2.71 12.22
N ASN A 86 -2.86 -3.92 12.00
CA ASN A 86 -1.98 -4.63 12.93
C ASN A 86 -0.67 -4.93 12.22
N VAL A 87 0.43 -4.38 12.72
CA VAL A 87 1.77 -4.55 12.12
C VAL A 87 2.70 -5.16 13.15
N LYS A 88 3.39 -6.23 12.74
CA LYS A 88 4.46 -6.86 13.53
C LYS A 88 5.81 -6.48 12.93
N PHE A 89 6.69 -5.98 13.78
CA PHE A 89 8.04 -5.58 13.43
C PHE A 89 8.99 -6.71 13.86
N LYS A 90 9.31 -7.60 12.94
CA LYS A 90 10.14 -8.77 13.21
C LYS A 90 11.62 -8.47 13.17
N LYS A 91 12.02 -7.54 12.29
CA LYS A 91 13.39 -7.14 12.10
C LYS A 91 13.49 -5.69 11.69
N ALA A 92 14.40 -4.95 12.31
CA ALA A 92 14.67 -3.57 11.96
C ALA A 92 15.23 -3.45 10.53
N ILE A 93 14.81 -2.41 9.82
CA ILE A 93 15.27 -2.13 8.45
C ILE A 93 16.19 -0.91 8.50
N PRO A 94 17.46 -1.04 8.07
CA PRO A 94 18.35 0.09 7.96
C PRO A 94 17.87 1.08 6.89
N THR A 95 18.07 2.38 7.11
CA THR A 95 17.78 3.40 6.08
C THR A 95 18.68 3.26 4.84
N THR A 96 19.75 2.48 4.93
CA THR A 96 20.69 2.16 3.85
C THR A 96 20.29 0.93 3.05
N GLU A 97 19.22 0.24 3.41
CA GLU A 97 18.71 -0.90 2.62
C GLU A 97 18.42 -0.43 1.18
N PRO A 98 18.92 -1.12 0.15
CA PRO A 98 18.81 -0.60 -1.22
C PRO A 98 17.38 -0.59 -1.75
N GLU A 99 16.57 -1.60 -1.43
CA GLU A 99 15.18 -1.69 -1.90
C GLU A 99 14.35 -2.56 -0.97
N LEU A 100 13.13 -2.12 -0.72
CA LEU A 100 12.10 -2.90 -0.03
C LEU A 100 11.04 -3.35 -1.04
N THR A 101 10.54 -4.56 -0.86
CA THR A 101 9.34 -5.03 -1.54
C THR A 101 8.21 -5.09 -0.53
N ILE A 102 7.14 -4.36 -0.80
CA ILE A 102 5.92 -4.34 0.00
C ILE A 102 4.86 -5.06 -0.83
N ARG A 103 4.21 -6.08 -0.29
CA ARG A 103 3.19 -6.82 -1.02
C ARG A 103 2.03 -7.24 -0.14
N ALA A 104 0.86 -7.35 -0.74
CA ALA A 104 -0.37 -7.69 -0.03
C ALA A 104 -1.33 -8.47 -0.91
N LYS A 105 -2.17 -9.26 -0.26
CA LYS A 105 -3.28 -9.97 -0.93
C LYS A 105 -4.46 -10.13 0.03
N VAL A 106 -5.65 -10.33 -0.54
CA VAL A 106 -6.84 -10.66 0.23
C VAL A 106 -6.65 -12.00 0.96
N SER A 107 -6.95 -12.00 2.25
CA SER A 107 -7.00 -13.21 3.08
C SER A 107 -8.43 -13.77 3.12
N LYS A 108 -9.40 -12.92 3.44
CA LYS A 108 -10.83 -13.28 3.45
C LYS A 108 -11.69 -12.03 3.32
N GLN A 109 -12.97 -12.24 3.00
CA GLN A 109 -13.97 -11.19 2.98
C GLN A 109 -15.22 -11.68 3.70
N VAL A 110 -15.75 -10.85 4.59
CA VAL A 110 -16.98 -11.10 5.33
C VAL A 110 -17.87 -9.89 5.15
N ARG A 111 -18.88 -10.01 4.27
CA ARG A 111 -19.77 -8.88 3.91
C ARG A 111 -18.97 -7.68 3.41
N ASN A 112 -19.08 -6.54 4.08
CA ASN A 112 -18.39 -5.30 3.72
C ASN A 112 -17.01 -5.14 4.36
N LEU A 113 -16.50 -6.18 5.02
CA LEU A 113 -15.17 -6.19 5.63
C LEU A 113 -14.25 -7.11 4.83
N VAL A 114 -13.11 -6.58 4.42
CA VAL A 114 -12.06 -7.35 3.78
C VAL A 114 -10.82 -7.38 4.67
N TYR A 115 -10.25 -8.57 4.81
CA TYR A 115 -9.03 -8.84 5.57
C TYR A 115 -7.90 -9.04 4.55
N ILE A 116 -6.84 -8.26 4.72
CA ILE A 116 -5.73 -8.22 3.76
C ILE A 116 -4.44 -8.46 4.52
N ASN A 117 -3.66 -9.45 4.09
CA ASN A 117 -2.34 -9.72 4.63
C ASN A 117 -1.28 -9.02 3.80
N ALA A 118 -0.33 -8.41 4.47
CA ALA A 118 0.78 -7.69 3.84
C ALA A 118 2.11 -8.03 4.50
N GLU A 119 3.19 -7.84 3.76
CA GLU A 119 4.54 -8.02 4.27
C GLU A 119 5.52 -7.07 3.61
N ILE A 120 6.62 -6.79 4.31
CA ILE A 120 7.75 -6.04 3.79
C ILE A 120 8.98 -6.95 3.87
N VAL A 121 9.65 -7.13 2.72
CA VAL A 121 10.88 -7.90 2.61
C VAL A 121 12.00 -7.05 2.04
N THR A 122 13.24 -7.36 2.44
CA THR A 122 14.44 -6.70 1.90
C THR A 122 14.80 -7.23 0.51
N SER A 123 15.76 -6.59 -0.15
CA SER A 123 16.31 -7.04 -1.43
C SER A 123 16.91 -8.45 -1.40
N LYS A 124 17.27 -8.95 -0.21
CA LYS A 124 17.76 -10.32 0.01
C LYS A 124 16.65 -11.31 0.35
N GLY A 125 15.39 -10.89 0.31
CA GLY A 125 14.24 -11.73 0.64
C GLY A 125 13.97 -11.89 2.14
N GLU A 126 14.58 -11.08 2.99
CA GLU A 126 14.42 -11.14 4.44
C GLU A 126 13.11 -10.49 4.87
N LEU A 127 12.26 -11.26 5.57
CA LEU A 127 10.98 -10.79 6.08
C LEU A 127 11.19 -9.91 7.32
N CYS A 128 10.83 -8.64 7.22
CA CYS A 128 11.02 -7.67 8.29
C CYS A 128 9.71 -7.26 8.97
N ASN A 129 8.62 -7.15 8.21
CA ASN A 129 7.32 -6.76 8.74
C ASN A 129 6.24 -7.66 8.18
N GLU A 130 5.26 -7.96 9.03
CA GLU A 130 4.01 -8.59 8.65
C GLU A 130 2.86 -7.73 9.14
N GLY A 131 1.82 -7.57 8.33
CA GLY A 131 0.64 -6.81 8.71
C GLY A 131 -0.64 -7.49 8.28
N GLU A 132 -1.70 -7.19 9.03
CA GLU A 132 -3.06 -7.44 8.62
C GLU A 132 -3.85 -6.15 8.70
N ALA A 133 -4.51 -5.78 7.60
CA ALA A 133 -5.43 -4.66 7.56
C ALA A 133 -6.84 -5.18 7.38
N ILE A 134 -7.78 -4.52 8.03
CA ILE A 134 -9.21 -4.73 7.83
C ILE A 134 -9.76 -3.43 7.24
N TYR A 135 -10.39 -3.54 6.07
CA TYR A 135 -11.03 -2.43 5.38
C TYR A 135 -12.55 -2.61 5.38
N PHE A 136 -13.24 -1.52 5.63
CA PHE A 136 -14.67 -1.41 5.34
C PHE A 136 -14.82 -1.00 3.88
N LEU A 137 -15.50 -1.83 3.09
CA LEU A 137 -15.70 -1.59 1.66
C LEU A 137 -16.89 -0.69 1.42
N MET A 138 -16.70 0.33 0.59
CA MET A 138 -17.81 1.07 0.01
C MET A 138 -18.46 0.25 -1.09
N ASN A 139 -19.77 0.43 -1.33
CA ASN A 139 -20.36 -0.05 -2.56
C ASN A 139 -19.83 0.78 -3.75
N GLN A 140 -19.91 0.22 -4.95
CA GLN A 140 -19.37 0.88 -6.15
C GLN A 140 -20.03 2.22 -6.46
N GLU A 141 -21.31 2.39 -6.10
CA GLU A 141 -22.03 3.64 -6.30
C GLU A 141 -21.42 4.79 -5.46
N LYS A 142 -21.15 4.54 -4.18
CA LYS A 142 -20.45 5.50 -3.31
C LYS A 142 -19.01 5.77 -3.77
N ALA A 143 -18.32 4.74 -4.22
CA ALA A 143 -16.97 4.90 -4.75
C ALA A 143 -16.95 5.82 -5.98
N LYS A 144 -17.94 5.71 -6.86
CA LYS A 144 -18.12 6.60 -8.03
C LYS A 144 -18.39 8.04 -7.60
N GLU A 145 -19.22 8.25 -6.58
CA GLU A 145 -19.47 9.59 -6.03
C GLU A 145 -18.19 10.26 -5.52
N MET A 146 -17.23 9.47 -5.01
CA MET A 146 -15.93 9.94 -4.58
C MET A 146 -14.94 10.18 -5.73
N GLY A 147 -15.29 9.77 -6.95
CA GLY A 147 -14.45 9.91 -8.14
C GLY A 147 -13.78 8.63 -8.62
N PHE A 148 -13.96 7.51 -7.94
CA PHE A 148 -13.44 6.22 -8.39
C PHE A 148 -14.35 5.63 -9.46
N LEU A 149 -13.79 5.32 -10.62
CA LEU A 149 -14.51 4.65 -11.71
C LEU A 149 -14.09 3.18 -11.84
N HIS A 150 -12.84 2.95 -12.12
CA HIS A 150 -12.23 1.62 -12.26
C HIS A 150 -10.71 1.75 -12.20
N CYS A 151 -10.03 0.64 -11.93
CA CYS A 151 -8.57 0.58 -11.85
C CYS A 151 -8.03 -0.45 -12.83
N GLU A 152 -7.17 -0.02 -13.75
CA GLU A 152 -6.59 -0.84 -14.82
C GLU A 152 -5.09 -1.04 -14.59
N VAL A 153 -4.51 -1.95 -15.40
CA VAL A 153 -3.06 -2.14 -15.50
C VAL A 153 -2.58 -1.75 -16.90
N GLU A 154 -1.32 -1.41 -17.01
CA GLU A 154 -0.68 -1.21 -18.31
C GLU A 154 -0.66 -2.53 -19.10
N GLU A 155 -0.76 -2.44 -20.43
CA GLU A 155 -0.77 -3.59 -21.36
C GLU A 155 0.56 -4.38 -21.34
#